data_0754fe1d5c481160a916ef2ae9559672
#
_entry.id   0754fe1d5c481160a916ef2ae9559672
#
_cell.length_a   1.000
_cell.length_b   1.000
_cell.length_c   1.000
_cell.angle_alpha   90.00
_cell.angle_beta   90.00
_cell.angle_gamma   90.00
#
_symmetry.space_group_name_H-M   'P 1'
#
loop_
_entity.id
_entity.type
_entity.pdbx_description
1 polymer ?
#
loop_
_entity_poly.entity_id
_entity_poly.type
_entity_poly.pdbx_seq_one_letter_code
_entity_poly.pdbx_strand_id
1 'polypeptide(L)'
;YLDFEDSSALGNDAAGSNNFTVNNLAAIDQSTDTCTNNFNVMNLADNIAESTFSEGSLKITTSSGNRALNTSSIGVISGKWYWEVKNLSPDGAANDEAFVFGAITKSPNTSGYDGSFAMTAGFGLRGNGKIWNGSGETAGWNSFTTNDIVSIAIDFDNGKAYFATNGSYGNSSNPSTGSNGYSFTVGSEFYRMAVNCMESGKSGVFEINFGGTQTFSISSGNTDGNGYGNFEYAVPTNYFSLNTKNLSEFG
;
A
#
# COMPACT_ATOMS: atom_id res chain seq x y z
N TYR A 1 -11.88 12.40 29.35
CA TYR A 1 -12.00 12.06 27.93
C TYR A 1 -10.60 11.92 27.35
N LEU A 2 -10.33 10.76 26.71
CA LEU A 2 -9.08 10.51 26.01
C LEU A 2 -9.35 10.65 24.51
N ASP A 3 -8.65 11.56 23.83
CA ASP A 3 -8.69 11.73 22.37
C ASP A 3 -7.47 11.13 21.67
N PHE A 4 -6.40 10.88 22.43
CA PHE A 4 -5.14 10.33 21.94
C PHE A 4 -4.46 11.18 20.84
N GLU A 5 -4.79 12.47 20.71
CA GLU A 5 -4.22 13.34 19.68
C GLU A 5 -2.75 13.69 19.93
N ASP A 6 -2.38 13.91 21.22
CA ASP A 6 -1.02 14.25 21.58
C ASP A 6 -0.16 12.98 21.77
N SER A 7 0.68 12.69 20.79
CA SER A 7 1.60 11.54 20.84
C SER A 7 2.63 11.59 21.99
N SER A 8 2.87 12.77 22.56
CA SER A 8 3.75 12.94 23.72
C SER A 8 3.04 12.75 25.06
N ALA A 9 1.71 12.71 25.06
CA ALA A 9 0.87 12.67 26.26
C ALA A 9 -0.39 11.81 26.07
N LEU A 10 -0.25 10.57 25.60
CA LEU A 10 -1.36 9.66 25.28
C LEU A 10 -2.35 9.38 26.42
N GLY A 11 -1.96 9.63 27.67
CA GLY A 11 -2.83 9.51 28.84
C GLY A 11 -3.54 10.81 29.24
N ASN A 12 -3.44 11.87 28.45
CA ASN A 12 -4.00 13.16 28.78
C ASN A 12 -5.55 13.16 28.75
N ASP A 13 -6.15 13.74 29.78
CA ASP A 13 -7.61 14.00 29.80
C ASP A 13 -7.89 15.33 29.08
N ALA A 14 -8.28 15.24 27.80
CA ALA A 14 -8.56 16.40 26.96
C ALA A 14 -9.78 17.26 27.45
N ALA A 15 -10.62 16.74 28.33
CA ALA A 15 -11.78 17.44 28.87
C ALA A 15 -11.58 17.93 30.29
N GLY A 16 -10.47 17.61 30.95
CA GLY A 16 -10.25 17.94 32.34
C GLY A 16 -8.81 17.80 32.82
N SER A 17 -8.61 17.33 34.03
CA SER A 17 -7.29 17.19 34.65
C SER A 17 -7.02 15.79 35.22
N ASN A 18 -7.86 14.80 34.88
CA ASN A 18 -7.75 13.43 35.37
C ASN A 18 -6.91 12.58 34.42
N ASN A 19 -5.63 12.91 34.27
CA ASN A 19 -4.73 12.19 33.39
C ASN A 19 -4.52 10.76 33.86
N PHE A 20 -4.41 9.84 32.88
CA PHE A 20 -4.13 8.42 33.11
C PHE A 20 -2.64 8.15 33.03
N THR A 21 -2.15 7.24 33.86
CA THR A 21 -0.79 6.73 33.72
C THR A 21 -0.70 5.82 32.50
N VAL A 22 0.15 6.19 31.55
CA VAL A 22 0.40 5.39 30.35
C VAL A 22 1.26 4.19 30.70
N ASN A 23 0.82 2.98 30.33
CA ASN A 23 1.58 1.76 30.45
C ASN A 23 1.66 1.06 29.09
N ASN A 24 2.85 0.92 28.55
CA ASN A 24 3.14 0.27 27.27
C ASN A 24 2.40 0.87 26.05
N LEU A 25 1.95 2.13 26.13
CA LEU A 25 1.50 2.89 24.97
C LEU A 25 2.62 3.80 24.49
N ALA A 26 2.85 3.82 23.20
CA ALA A 26 3.83 4.67 22.53
C ALA A 26 3.16 5.39 21.35
N ALA A 27 3.81 6.40 20.80
CA ALA A 27 3.28 7.17 19.67
C ALA A 27 2.91 6.29 18.46
N ILE A 28 3.57 5.15 18.27
CA ILE A 28 3.28 4.20 17.20
C ILE A 28 1.93 3.48 17.37
N ASP A 29 1.39 3.43 18.58
CA ASP A 29 0.07 2.84 18.87
C ASP A 29 -1.08 3.80 18.55
N GLN A 30 -0.75 5.05 18.22
CA GLN A 30 -1.73 6.06 17.85
C GLN A 30 -2.26 5.80 16.45
N SER A 31 -3.58 5.68 16.29
CA SER A 31 -4.23 5.55 14.99
C SER A 31 -4.90 6.86 14.59
N THR A 32 -4.81 7.21 13.33
CA THR A 32 -5.54 8.34 12.74
C THR A 32 -6.98 7.98 12.35
N ASP A 33 -7.36 6.72 12.51
CA ASP A 33 -8.73 6.27 12.27
C ASP A 33 -9.70 6.85 13.27
N THR A 34 -10.84 7.28 12.77
CA THR A 34 -11.96 7.80 13.57
C THR A 34 -13.25 7.07 13.21
N CYS A 35 -14.32 7.25 14.01
CA CYS A 35 -15.62 6.69 13.66
C CYS A 35 -16.20 7.22 12.33
N THR A 36 -15.65 8.29 11.78
CA THR A 36 -16.08 8.93 10.52
C THR A 36 -15.07 8.84 9.38
N ASN A 37 -13.85 8.41 9.68
CA ASN A 37 -12.82 8.23 8.64
C ASN A 37 -11.90 7.06 9.01
N ASN A 38 -11.91 6.02 8.19
CA ASN A 38 -11.06 4.85 8.36
C ASN A 38 -10.17 4.69 7.14
N PHE A 39 -8.87 4.55 7.38
CA PHE A 39 -7.91 4.28 6.32
C PHE A 39 -7.94 2.81 5.91
N ASN A 40 -7.52 2.56 4.68
CA ASN A 40 -7.39 1.20 4.17
C ASN A 40 -6.34 0.41 4.96
N VAL A 41 -6.54 -0.88 5.07
CA VAL A 41 -5.59 -1.85 5.64
C VAL A 41 -5.57 -3.10 4.76
N MET A 42 -4.62 -4.00 5.01
CA MET A 42 -4.62 -5.28 4.31
C MET A 42 -5.69 -6.21 4.87
N ASN A 43 -6.27 -7.04 4.01
CA ASN A 43 -7.38 -7.92 4.36
C ASN A 43 -6.86 -9.29 4.85
N LEU A 44 -6.98 -9.55 6.15
CA LEU A 44 -6.55 -10.82 6.74
C LEU A 44 -7.38 -12.02 6.27
N ALA A 45 -8.63 -11.80 5.88
CA ALA A 45 -9.53 -12.88 5.44
C ALA A 45 -9.31 -13.30 3.99
N ASP A 46 -8.62 -12.45 3.21
CA ASP A 46 -8.41 -12.65 1.78
C ASP A 46 -6.91 -12.74 1.47
N ASN A 47 -6.26 -13.72 2.08
CA ASN A 47 -4.85 -14.03 1.85
C ASN A 47 -4.65 -15.52 1.55
N ILE A 48 -3.51 -15.85 0.99
CA ILE A 48 -3.07 -17.24 0.90
C ILE A 48 -2.28 -17.55 2.18
N ALA A 49 -2.46 -18.75 2.67
CA ALA A 49 -2.07 -19.27 3.99
C ALA A 49 -0.62 -19.04 4.48
N GLU A 50 0.23 -18.42 3.70
CA GLU A 50 1.67 -18.27 3.97
C GLU A 50 2.06 -16.88 4.49
N SER A 51 1.08 -16.02 4.76
CA SER A 51 1.33 -14.66 5.24
C SER A 51 0.88 -14.48 6.68
N THR A 52 1.71 -13.80 7.46
CA THR A 52 1.36 -13.30 8.79
C THR A 52 1.26 -11.79 8.76
N PHE A 53 0.31 -11.25 9.54
CA PHE A 53 0.02 -9.83 9.60
C PHE A 53 0.28 -9.31 11.00
N SER A 54 0.84 -8.10 11.08
CA SER A 54 1.05 -7.35 12.32
C SER A 54 0.85 -5.85 12.09
N GLU A 55 1.09 -5.02 13.08
CA GLU A 55 0.98 -3.56 13.01
C GLU A 55 -0.36 -3.10 12.41
N GLY A 56 -1.47 -3.57 12.99
CA GLY A 56 -2.80 -3.23 12.49
C GLY A 56 -3.11 -3.71 11.07
N SER A 57 -2.51 -4.84 10.65
CA SER A 57 -2.61 -5.39 9.29
C SER A 57 -1.90 -4.56 8.23
N LEU A 58 -0.90 -3.77 8.61
CA LEU A 58 -0.10 -2.95 7.70
C LEU A 58 1.34 -3.48 7.54
N LYS A 59 1.71 -4.51 8.30
CA LYS A 59 2.97 -5.25 8.09
C LYS A 59 2.67 -6.70 7.75
N ILE A 60 3.26 -7.16 6.65
CA ILE A 60 3.11 -8.52 6.14
C ILE A 60 4.46 -9.20 6.16
N THR A 61 4.49 -10.43 6.66
CA THR A 61 5.63 -11.33 6.53
C THR A 61 5.17 -12.59 5.81
N THR A 62 5.79 -12.91 4.69
CA THR A 62 5.53 -14.15 3.94
C THR A 62 6.59 -15.18 4.27
N SER A 63 6.21 -16.45 4.37
CA SER A 63 7.17 -17.52 4.51
C SER A 63 7.85 -17.87 3.17
N SER A 64 9.02 -18.50 3.25
CA SER A 64 9.73 -18.96 2.05
C SER A 64 9.12 -20.22 1.40
N GLY A 65 8.06 -20.78 1.97
CA GLY A 65 7.48 -22.05 1.51
C GLY A 65 6.76 -21.93 0.18
N ASN A 66 5.95 -20.89 0.02
CA ASN A 66 5.06 -20.73 -1.12
C ASN A 66 4.96 -19.28 -1.57
N ARG A 67 4.30 -19.09 -2.70
CA ARG A 67 3.92 -17.78 -3.21
C ARG A 67 2.80 -17.19 -2.36
N ALA A 68 2.84 -15.89 -2.12
CA ALA A 68 1.86 -15.21 -1.29
C ALA A 68 1.30 -13.97 -2.00
N LEU A 69 -0.01 -13.90 -2.12
CA LEU A 69 -0.73 -12.70 -2.58
C LEU A 69 -1.56 -12.16 -1.43
N ASN A 70 -1.38 -10.88 -1.14
CA ASN A 70 -2.11 -10.18 -0.10
C ASN A 70 -2.80 -8.96 -0.71
N THR A 71 -4.07 -8.76 -0.39
CA THR A 71 -4.88 -7.67 -0.92
C THR A 71 -5.38 -6.75 0.19
N SER A 72 -5.71 -5.51 -0.17
CA SER A 72 -6.30 -4.55 0.76
C SER A 72 -7.78 -4.82 1.02
N SER A 73 -8.30 -4.24 2.12
CA SER A 73 -9.69 -4.39 2.53
C SER A 73 -10.66 -3.59 1.67
N ILE A 74 -10.26 -2.38 1.23
CA ILE A 74 -11.07 -1.53 0.36
C ILE A 74 -10.71 -1.80 -1.09
N GLY A 75 -11.72 -2.02 -1.93
CA GLY A 75 -11.59 -2.13 -3.38
C GLY A 75 -12.26 -0.95 -4.08
N VAL A 76 -11.67 -0.50 -5.21
CA VAL A 76 -12.11 0.67 -5.99
C VAL A 76 -12.14 0.38 -7.49
N ILE A 77 -12.96 1.12 -8.24
CA ILE A 77 -13.01 1.07 -9.72
C ILE A 77 -12.97 2.47 -10.34
N SER A 78 -12.93 3.51 -9.53
CA SER A 78 -12.91 4.93 -9.92
C SER A 78 -12.01 5.71 -8.99
N GLY A 79 -11.75 6.98 -9.32
CA GLY A 79 -10.92 7.87 -8.53
C GLY A 79 -9.42 7.67 -8.74
N LYS A 80 -8.64 8.50 -8.03
CA LYS A 80 -7.17 8.51 -8.10
C LYS A 80 -6.59 8.32 -6.71
N TRP A 81 -5.88 7.22 -6.54
CA TRP A 81 -5.44 6.75 -5.23
C TRP A 81 -3.93 6.65 -5.13
N TYR A 82 -3.40 6.93 -3.94
CA TYR A 82 -1.98 6.90 -3.62
C TYR A 82 -1.71 6.08 -2.36
N TRP A 83 -0.63 5.32 -2.37
CA TRP A 83 -0.14 4.55 -1.24
C TRP A 83 1.36 4.23 -1.38
N GLU A 84 1.98 3.78 -0.29
CA GLU A 84 3.39 3.46 -0.25
C GLU A 84 3.62 2.06 0.31
N VAL A 85 4.68 1.40 -0.14
CA VAL A 85 5.16 0.12 0.41
C VAL A 85 6.65 0.23 0.64
N LYS A 86 7.09 -0.04 1.86
CA LYS A 86 8.49 -0.24 2.19
C LYS A 86 8.83 -1.73 2.12
N ASN A 87 9.83 -2.06 1.31
CA ASN A 87 10.32 -3.41 1.18
C ASN A 87 11.40 -3.69 2.24
N LEU A 88 11.13 -4.56 3.19
CA LEU A 88 12.09 -5.01 4.21
C LEU A 88 12.56 -6.47 3.96
N SER A 89 12.22 -7.03 2.81
CA SER A 89 12.49 -8.43 2.51
C SER A 89 13.98 -8.74 2.54
N PRO A 90 14.42 -9.77 3.28
CA PRO A 90 15.82 -10.16 3.31
C PRO A 90 16.32 -10.66 1.95
N ASP A 91 15.41 -11.23 1.15
CA ASP A 91 15.66 -11.73 -0.20
C ASP A 91 15.42 -10.66 -1.29
N GLY A 92 15.20 -9.41 -0.91
CA GLY A 92 14.93 -8.30 -1.82
C GLY A 92 16.18 -7.72 -2.48
N ALA A 93 16.94 -8.57 -3.18
CA ALA A 93 18.11 -8.11 -3.96
C ALA A 93 17.67 -7.17 -5.10
N ALA A 94 18.56 -6.27 -5.52
CA ALA A 94 18.33 -5.44 -6.68
C ALA A 94 18.03 -6.31 -7.91
N ASN A 95 16.99 -5.94 -8.67
CA ASN A 95 16.49 -6.66 -9.83
C ASN A 95 15.84 -8.02 -9.52
N ASP A 96 15.45 -8.29 -8.27
CA ASP A 96 14.69 -9.49 -7.94
C ASP A 96 13.26 -9.37 -8.51
N GLU A 97 12.80 -10.46 -9.12
CA GLU A 97 11.47 -10.54 -9.73
C GLU A 97 10.40 -11.07 -8.76
N ALA A 98 10.81 -11.50 -7.58
CA ALA A 98 9.94 -12.17 -6.62
C ALA A 98 8.85 -11.27 -6.05
N PHE A 99 9.13 -9.98 -5.86
CA PHE A 99 8.21 -9.06 -5.19
C PHE A 99 7.51 -8.15 -6.18
N VAL A 100 6.17 -8.01 -6.01
CA VAL A 100 5.33 -7.20 -6.90
C VAL A 100 4.35 -6.37 -6.07
N PHE A 101 4.31 -5.06 -6.33
CA PHE A 101 3.42 -4.12 -5.67
C PHE A 101 2.52 -3.44 -6.70
N GLY A 102 1.20 -3.48 -6.51
CA GLY A 102 0.27 -2.91 -7.48
C GLY A 102 -1.19 -3.10 -7.09
N ALA A 103 -2.04 -3.46 -8.05
CA ALA A 103 -3.47 -3.65 -7.84
C ALA A 103 -4.02 -4.85 -8.62
N ILE A 104 -5.05 -5.49 -8.08
CA ILE A 104 -5.64 -6.71 -8.64
C ILE A 104 -7.15 -6.76 -8.39
N THR A 105 -7.91 -7.32 -9.35
CA THR A 105 -9.35 -7.54 -9.20
C THR A 105 -9.70 -8.89 -8.56
N LYS A 106 -8.81 -9.88 -8.62
CA LYS A 106 -9.08 -11.20 -8.04
C LYS A 106 -8.79 -11.28 -6.56
N SER A 107 -9.64 -12.03 -5.86
CA SER A 107 -9.38 -12.48 -4.51
C SER A 107 -8.42 -13.67 -4.53
N PRO A 108 -7.38 -13.70 -3.65
CA PRO A 108 -6.51 -14.85 -3.49
C PRO A 108 -7.25 -16.12 -3.03
N ASN A 109 -8.39 -15.99 -2.35
CA ASN A 109 -9.22 -17.12 -1.92
C ASN A 109 -10.13 -17.71 -3.03
N THR A 110 -9.94 -17.35 -4.29
CA THR A 110 -10.70 -17.92 -5.39
C THR A 110 -10.26 -19.37 -5.63
N SER A 111 -11.23 -20.28 -5.75
CA SER A 111 -10.97 -21.70 -6.07
C SER A 111 -10.11 -21.83 -7.34
N GLY A 112 -9.00 -22.57 -7.26
CA GLY A 112 -8.06 -22.78 -8.37
C GLY A 112 -6.85 -21.82 -8.37
N TYR A 113 -6.68 -21.01 -7.34
CA TYR A 113 -5.44 -20.28 -7.16
C TYR A 113 -4.32 -21.25 -6.73
N ASP A 114 -3.34 -21.43 -7.59
CA ASP A 114 -2.22 -22.37 -7.38
C ASP A 114 -0.96 -21.68 -6.82
N GLY A 115 -1.06 -20.43 -6.39
CA GLY A 115 0.10 -19.62 -6.01
C GLY A 115 0.99 -19.21 -7.20
N SER A 116 0.72 -19.68 -8.41
CA SER A 116 1.56 -19.45 -9.60
C SER A 116 1.53 -18.02 -10.12
N PHE A 117 0.95 -17.11 -9.35
CA PHE A 117 0.70 -15.80 -9.69
C PHE A 117 -0.45 -15.37 -10.41
N ALA A 118 -1.19 -14.79 -9.80
CA ALA A 118 -2.25 -14.31 -10.57
C ALA A 118 -2.50 -12.82 -10.42
N MET A 119 -1.57 -12.02 -10.89
CA MET A 119 -2.02 -10.74 -11.38
C MET A 119 -2.58 -10.85 -12.81
N THR A 120 -3.06 -12.01 -13.23
CA THR A 120 -3.79 -12.17 -14.49
C THR A 120 -5.03 -11.28 -14.62
N ALA A 121 -5.42 -10.63 -13.53
CA ALA A 121 -6.48 -9.63 -13.49
C ALA A 121 -6.00 -8.33 -12.84
N GLY A 122 -4.69 -8.03 -12.91
CA GLY A 122 -4.08 -6.86 -12.29
C GLY A 122 -2.74 -6.49 -12.91
N PHE A 123 -2.01 -5.63 -12.23
CA PHE A 123 -0.68 -5.18 -12.63
C PHE A 123 0.12 -4.73 -11.40
N GLY A 124 1.44 -4.74 -11.51
CA GLY A 124 2.30 -4.23 -10.46
C GLY A 124 3.77 -4.11 -10.85
N LEU A 125 4.48 -3.25 -10.14
CA LEU A 125 5.93 -3.07 -10.27
C LEU A 125 6.66 -4.24 -9.61
N ARG A 126 7.57 -4.88 -10.35
CA ARG A 126 8.52 -5.88 -9.86
C ARG A 126 9.82 -5.21 -9.41
N GLY A 127 10.57 -5.90 -8.53
CA GLY A 127 11.86 -5.45 -8.06
C GLY A 127 12.87 -5.14 -9.17
N ASN A 128 12.73 -5.75 -10.33
CA ASN A 128 13.58 -5.50 -11.51
C ASN A 128 13.21 -4.23 -12.31
N GLY A 129 12.25 -3.42 -11.85
CA GLY A 129 11.83 -2.20 -12.55
C GLY A 129 10.92 -2.42 -13.76
N LYS A 130 10.25 -3.57 -13.83
CA LYS A 130 9.25 -3.85 -14.87
C LYS A 130 7.86 -3.98 -14.29
N ILE A 131 6.86 -3.56 -15.04
CA ILE A 131 5.46 -3.83 -14.70
C ILE A 131 5.09 -5.20 -15.22
N TRP A 132 4.57 -6.04 -14.33
CA TRP A 132 3.99 -7.34 -14.65
C TRP A 132 2.48 -7.26 -14.63
N ASN A 133 1.82 -7.83 -15.65
CA ASN A 133 0.35 -7.85 -15.76
C ASN A 133 -0.23 -9.28 -15.85
N GLY A 134 0.57 -10.28 -15.52
CA GLY A 134 0.15 -11.69 -15.58
C GLY A 134 0.42 -12.37 -16.92
N SER A 135 0.65 -11.65 -17.99
CA SER A 135 0.93 -12.19 -19.32
C SER A 135 2.20 -11.65 -19.98
N GLY A 136 2.71 -10.52 -19.49
CA GLY A 136 3.92 -9.91 -20.02
C GLY A 136 4.49 -8.83 -19.15
N GLU A 137 5.69 -8.38 -19.48
CA GLU A 137 6.42 -7.35 -18.77
C GLU A 137 6.55 -6.08 -19.62
N THR A 138 6.44 -4.93 -18.98
CA THR A 138 6.70 -3.61 -19.57
C THR A 138 7.83 -2.95 -18.79
N ALA A 139 8.96 -2.70 -19.44
CA ALA A 139 10.13 -2.04 -18.86
C ALA A 139 9.98 -0.52 -18.78
N GLY A 140 10.90 0.13 -18.07
CA GLY A 140 11.04 1.58 -18.03
C GLY A 140 10.87 2.19 -16.64
N TRP A 141 10.46 1.42 -15.63
CA TRP A 141 10.37 1.90 -14.25
C TRP A 141 11.66 1.66 -13.47
N ASN A 142 11.74 2.28 -12.29
CA ASN A 142 12.89 2.09 -11.42
C ASN A 142 12.78 0.76 -10.68
N SER A 143 13.90 0.04 -10.59
CA SER A 143 14.01 -1.13 -9.72
C SER A 143 13.93 -0.73 -8.24
N PHE A 144 13.58 -1.66 -7.39
CA PHE A 144 13.64 -1.49 -5.94
C PHE A 144 14.33 -2.69 -5.27
N THR A 145 14.87 -2.46 -4.09
CA THR A 145 15.58 -3.44 -3.27
C THR A 145 15.15 -3.34 -1.80
N THR A 146 15.83 -4.05 -0.92
CA THR A 146 15.59 -3.99 0.53
C THR A 146 15.78 -2.55 1.05
N ASN A 147 14.89 -2.11 1.90
CA ASN A 147 14.73 -0.76 2.48
C ASN A 147 14.21 0.32 1.54
N ASP A 148 14.02 0.06 0.27
CA ASP A 148 13.39 1.04 -0.62
C ASP A 148 11.89 1.18 -0.34
N ILE A 149 11.39 2.40 -0.56
CA ILE A 149 9.98 2.72 -0.52
C ILE A 149 9.48 2.88 -1.95
N VAL A 150 8.47 2.09 -2.31
CA VAL A 150 7.77 2.19 -3.58
C VAL A 150 6.48 2.97 -3.37
N SER A 151 6.35 4.10 -4.07
CA SER A 151 5.11 4.87 -4.13
C SER A 151 4.30 4.46 -5.35
N ILE A 152 3.01 4.27 -5.16
CA ILE A 152 2.09 3.80 -6.19
C ILE A 152 0.95 4.81 -6.29
N ALA A 153 0.74 5.37 -7.50
CA ALA A 153 -0.36 6.26 -7.82
C ALA A 153 -1.18 5.64 -8.96
N ILE A 154 -2.47 5.40 -8.73
CA ILE A 154 -3.34 4.76 -9.73
C ILE A 154 -4.52 5.69 -10.03
N ASP A 155 -4.71 5.97 -11.32
CA ASP A 155 -5.82 6.74 -11.88
C ASP A 155 -6.78 5.76 -12.56
N PHE A 156 -7.83 5.37 -11.84
CA PHE A 156 -8.85 4.47 -12.38
C PHE A 156 -9.77 5.18 -13.38
N ASP A 157 -9.89 6.49 -13.31
CA ASP A 157 -10.74 7.25 -14.24
C ASP A 157 -10.17 7.24 -15.67
N ASN A 158 -8.83 7.20 -15.78
CA ASN A 158 -8.13 7.20 -17.06
C ASN A 158 -7.37 5.90 -17.36
N GLY A 159 -7.44 4.89 -16.48
CA GLY A 159 -6.74 3.62 -16.63
C GLY A 159 -5.22 3.77 -16.69
N LYS A 160 -4.64 4.54 -15.76
CA LYS A 160 -3.21 4.79 -15.67
C LYS A 160 -2.64 4.46 -14.30
N ALA A 161 -1.45 3.86 -14.28
CA ALA A 161 -0.71 3.61 -13.05
C ALA A 161 0.72 4.17 -13.15
N TYR A 162 1.22 4.65 -12.02
CA TYR A 162 2.52 5.31 -11.89
C TYR A 162 3.24 4.73 -10.69
N PHE A 163 4.54 4.48 -10.83
CA PHE A 163 5.36 3.90 -9.80
C PHE A 163 6.62 4.72 -9.59
N ALA A 164 6.94 5.02 -8.34
CA ALA A 164 8.18 5.66 -7.97
C ALA A 164 8.95 4.79 -6.97
N THR A 165 10.25 4.79 -7.07
CA THR A 165 11.14 4.22 -6.06
C THR A 165 11.88 5.37 -5.39
N ASN A 166 11.79 5.43 -4.06
CA ASN A 166 12.38 6.51 -3.24
C ASN A 166 12.04 7.91 -3.78
N GLY A 167 10.76 8.13 -4.12
CA GLY A 167 10.22 9.40 -4.62
C GLY A 167 10.50 9.72 -6.09
N SER A 168 11.26 8.87 -6.80
CA SER A 168 11.57 9.08 -8.21
C SER A 168 10.68 8.23 -9.12
N TYR A 169 9.82 8.88 -9.89
CA TYR A 169 8.95 8.19 -10.86
C TYR A 169 9.73 7.66 -12.05
N GLY A 170 9.54 6.37 -12.37
CA GLY A 170 10.13 5.72 -13.53
C GLY A 170 9.44 6.12 -14.85
N ASN A 171 10.00 5.67 -15.99
CA ASN A 171 9.46 5.89 -17.34
C ASN A 171 9.26 7.38 -17.72
N SER A 172 9.98 8.30 -17.07
CA SER A 172 9.72 9.75 -17.19
C SER A 172 8.24 10.09 -16.94
N SER A 173 7.58 9.32 -16.10
CA SER A 173 6.15 9.46 -15.85
C SER A 173 5.86 10.55 -14.84
N ASN A 174 4.69 11.16 -14.97
CA ASN A 174 4.21 12.19 -14.05
C ASN A 174 2.70 12.00 -13.80
N PRO A 175 2.30 11.50 -12.61
CA PRO A 175 0.91 11.28 -12.29
C PRO A 175 0.09 12.57 -12.26
N SER A 176 0.66 13.70 -11.82
CA SER A 176 -0.07 14.98 -11.76
C SER A 176 -0.46 15.53 -13.14
N THR A 177 0.29 15.18 -14.17
CA THR A 177 -0.01 15.58 -15.56
C THR A 177 -0.62 14.46 -16.41
N GLY A 178 -0.70 13.25 -15.89
CA GLY A 178 -1.17 12.07 -16.62
C GLY A 178 -0.17 11.50 -17.63
N SER A 179 1.10 11.97 -17.63
CA SER A 179 2.09 11.63 -18.65
C SER A 179 2.77 10.28 -18.37
N ASN A 180 2.98 9.49 -19.44
CA ASN A 180 3.79 8.28 -19.47
C ASN A 180 3.47 7.21 -18.40
N GLY A 181 2.25 7.19 -17.87
CA GLY A 181 1.79 6.14 -16.97
C GLY A 181 1.62 4.79 -17.69
N TYR A 182 1.75 3.70 -16.95
CA TYR A 182 1.35 2.38 -17.43
C TYR A 182 -0.15 2.36 -17.71
N SER A 183 -0.55 1.92 -18.90
CA SER A 183 -1.97 1.88 -19.30
C SER A 183 -2.57 0.53 -18.99
N PHE A 184 -3.76 0.53 -18.40
CA PHE A 184 -4.55 -0.67 -18.17
C PHE A 184 -6.04 -0.39 -18.46
N THR A 185 -6.81 -1.44 -18.72
CA THR A 185 -8.25 -1.31 -18.93
C THR A 185 -8.96 -1.50 -17.60
N VAL A 186 -9.71 -0.49 -17.19
CA VAL A 186 -10.58 -0.57 -16.02
C VAL A 186 -11.81 -1.40 -16.39
N GLY A 187 -12.03 -2.50 -15.68
CA GLY A 187 -13.18 -3.36 -15.85
C GLY A 187 -14.36 -2.96 -14.96
N SER A 188 -15.28 -3.89 -14.77
CA SER A 188 -16.42 -3.73 -13.84
C SER A 188 -16.17 -4.30 -12.45
N GLU A 189 -15.02 -4.92 -12.22
CA GLU A 189 -14.65 -5.51 -10.94
C GLU A 189 -13.81 -4.53 -10.11
N PHE A 190 -13.96 -4.56 -8.80
CA PHE A 190 -13.18 -3.74 -7.89
C PHE A 190 -11.72 -4.18 -7.86
N TYR A 191 -10.82 -3.22 -8.01
CA TYR A 191 -9.39 -3.40 -7.77
C TYR A 191 -9.08 -3.22 -6.30
N ARG A 192 -8.29 -4.12 -5.74
CA ARG A 192 -7.67 -3.98 -4.41
C ARG A 192 -6.18 -3.74 -4.58
N MET A 193 -5.60 -2.94 -3.69
CA MET A 193 -4.15 -2.77 -3.63
C MET A 193 -3.53 -4.11 -3.24
N ALA A 194 -2.43 -4.48 -3.89
CA ALA A 194 -1.86 -5.82 -3.76
C ALA A 194 -0.35 -5.78 -3.48
N VAL A 195 0.06 -6.65 -2.57
CA VAL A 195 1.46 -6.92 -2.25
C VAL A 195 1.69 -8.42 -2.38
N ASN A 196 2.64 -8.80 -3.23
CA ASN A 196 2.82 -10.18 -3.64
C ASN A 196 4.28 -10.63 -3.54
N CYS A 197 4.49 -11.86 -3.06
CA CYS A 197 5.71 -12.63 -3.23
C CYS A 197 5.43 -13.75 -4.25
N MET A 198 6.02 -13.63 -5.45
CA MET A 198 5.71 -14.48 -6.59
C MET A 198 6.52 -15.77 -6.67
N GLU A 199 7.59 -15.88 -5.91
CA GLU A 199 8.53 -16.99 -6.00
C GLU A 199 8.53 -17.83 -4.73
N SER A 200 8.45 -19.15 -4.90
CA SER A 200 8.73 -20.09 -3.84
C SER A 200 10.22 -20.03 -3.46
N GLY A 201 10.52 -20.13 -2.18
CA GLY A 201 11.88 -20.00 -1.67
C GLY A 201 12.29 -18.57 -1.29
N LYS A 202 11.42 -17.59 -1.49
CA LYS A 202 11.67 -16.19 -1.12
C LYS A 202 10.81 -15.78 0.07
N SER A 203 11.40 -15.04 0.99
CA SER A 203 10.71 -14.45 2.16
C SER A 203 10.49 -12.98 1.94
N GLY A 204 9.24 -12.52 1.98
CA GLY A 204 8.86 -11.12 1.86
C GLY A 204 8.54 -10.52 3.24
N VAL A 205 9.02 -9.31 3.47
CA VAL A 205 8.60 -8.47 4.60
C VAL A 205 8.25 -7.10 4.05
N PHE A 206 6.99 -6.68 4.20
CA PHE A 206 6.47 -5.45 3.62
C PHE A 206 5.76 -4.63 4.68
N GLU A 207 6.05 -3.35 4.73
CA GLU A 207 5.33 -2.36 5.53
C GLU A 207 4.55 -1.44 4.60
N ILE A 208 3.23 -1.37 4.80
CA ILE A 208 2.30 -0.70 3.92
C ILE A 208 1.80 0.59 4.58
N ASN A 209 1.81 1.68 3.82
CA ASN A 209 1.29 2.97 4.25
C ASN A 209 0.15 3.42 3.33
N PHE A 210 -1.08 3.40 3.83
CA PHE A 210 -2.25 3.99 3.18
C PHE A 210 -2.56 5.40 3.69
N GLY A 211 -1.67 5.98 4.50
CA GLY A 211 -1.80 7.31 5.07
C GLY A 211 -2.32 7.34 6.51
N GLY A 212 -2.79 6.22 7.04
CA GLY A 212 -3.26 6.08 8.42
C GLY A 212 -2.13 5.79 9.42
N THR A 213 -2.29 4.73 10.18
CA THR A 213 -1.26 4.27 11.12
C THR A 213 0.07 3.99 10.41
N GLN A 214 1.15 4.49 10.98
CA GLN A 214 2.49 4.31 10.43
C GLN A 214 3.08 2.97 10.86
N THR A 215 3.76 2.28 9.95
CA THR A 215 4.52 1.06 10.21
C THR A 215 6.02 1.27 10.05
N PHE A 216 6.42 2.36 9.41
CA PHE A 216 7.81 2.78 9.27
C PHE A 216 7.94 4.28 9.54
N SER A 217 9.16 4.73 9.83
CA SER A 217 9.43 6.14 10.10
C SER A 217 9.16 7.00 8.87
N ILE A 218 8.34 8.00 9.03
CA ILE A 218 8.04 9.04 8.04
C ILE A 218 8.84 10.28 8.40
N SER A 219 9.63 10.80 7.46
CA SER A 219 10.47 11.97 7.68
C SER A 219 9.83 13.28 7.20
N SER A 220 9.00 13.20 6.18
CA SER A 220 8.45 14.37 5.49
C SER A 220 7.01 14.71 5.91
N GLY A 221 6.20 13.70 6.21
CA GLY A 221 4.83 13.90 6.70
C GLY A 221 3.88 14.53 5.67
N ASN A 222 3.91 14.05 4.41
CA ASN A 222 3.08 14.60 3.35
C ASN A 222 1.64 14.11 3.46
N THR A 223 0.69 15.03 3.21
CA THR A 223 -0.74 14.73 3.13
C THR A 223 -1.23 14.80 1.68
N ASP A 224 -2.42 14.26 1.42
CA ASP A 224 -3.14 14.50 0.18
C ASP A 224 -3.79 15.90 0.10
N GLY A 225 -4.45 16.20 -1.01
CA GLY A 225 -5.10 17.51 -1.22
C GLY A 225 -6.23 17.84 -0.24
N ASN A 226 -6.79 16.84 0.45
CA ASN A 226 -7.82 16.99 1.50
C ASN A 226 -7.22 17.07 2.91
N GLY A 227 -5.89 17.04 3.03
CA GLY A 227 -5.19 17.06 4.31
C GLY A 227 -5.17 15.72 5.03
N TYR A 228 -5.53 14.63 4.36
CA TYR A 228 -5.45 13.28 4.92
C TYR A 228 -4.16 12.56 4.54
N GLY A 229 -3.75 11.68 5.41
CA GLY A 229 -2.58 10.86 5.19
C GLY A 229 -1.32 11.39 5.87
N ASN A 230 -0.33 10.49 5.98
CA ASN A 230 1.01 10.80 6.44
C ASN A 230 1.99 9.94 5.64
N PHE A 231 2.51 10.50 4.56
CA PHE A 231 3.34 9.80 3.58
C PHE A 231 4.78 10.29 3.59
N GLU A 232 5.72 9.41 3.27
CA GLU A 232 7.13 9.78 3.13
C GLU A 232 7.34 10.70 1.91
N TYR A 233 6.67 10.41 0.79
CA TYR A 233 6.81 11.20 -0.43
C TYR A 233 5.54 12.01 -0.73
N ALA A 234 5.71 13.08 -1.50
CA ALA A 234 4.62 13.97 -1.88
C ALA A 234 3.55 13.22 -2.66
N VAL A 235 2.31 13.31 -2.19
CA VAL A 235 1.13 12.79 -2.91
C VAL A 235 0.94 13.61 -4.18
N PRO A 236 0.84 12.98 -5.37
CA PRO A 236 0.64 13.72 -6.62
C PRO A 236 -0.67 14.51 -6.60
N THR A 237 -0.71 15.64 -7.29
CA THR A 237 -1.91 16.48 -7.37
C THR A 237 -3.11 15.68 -7.87
N ASN A 238 -4.24 15.83 -7.19
CA ASN A 238 -5.51 15.12 -7.43
C ASN A 238 -5.46 13.60 -7.14
N TYR A 239 -4.43 13.10 -6.46
CA TYR A 239 -4.45 11.77 -5.89
C TYR A 239 -4.72 11.85 -4.39
N PHE A 240 -5.38 10.84 -3.86
CA PHE A 240 -5.87 10.82 -2.49
C PHE A 240 -5.46 9.54 -1.76
N SER A 241 -5.32 9.65 -0.45
CA SER A 241 -5.18 8.50 0.42
C SER A 241 -6.47 7.68 0.41
N LEU A 242 -6.34 6.35 0.35
CA LEU A 242 -7.51 5.47 0.32
C LEU A 242 -8.09 5.34 1.73
N ASN A 243 -9.07 6.17 2.03
CA ASN A 243 -9.84 6.20 3.28
C ASN A 243 -11.33 6.43 2.98
N THR A 244 -12.18 6.21 3.98
CA THR A 244 -13.64 6.24 3.77
C THR A 244 -14.19 7.63 3.44
N LYS A 245 -13.54 8.72 3.86
CA LYS A 245 -13.96 10.09 3.48
C LYS A 245 -13.62 10.39 2.03
N ASN A 246 -12.38 10.15 1.62
CA ASN A 246 -12.00 10.34 0.23
C ASN A 246 -12.77 9.40 -0.71
N LEU A 247 -13.05 8.16 -0.26
CA LEU A 247 -13.85 7.22 -1.02
C LEU A 247 -15.28 7.72 -1.27
N SER A 248 -15.89 8.39 -0.31
CA SER A 248 -17.23 8.96 -0.46
C SER A 248 -17.28 10.16 -1.40
N GLU A 249 -16.14 10.80 -1.68
CA GLU A 249 -16.04 12.00 -2.51
C GLU A 249 -15.56 11.68 -3.93
N PHE A 250 -14.62 10.74 -4.07
CA PHE A 250 -13.91 10.46 -5.32
C PHE A 250 -14.02 8.99 -5.80
N GLY A 251 -14.65 8.11 -5.02
CA GLY A 251 -14.76 6.67 -5.30
C GLY A 251 -15.93 6.26 -6.21
#